data_7d4257b8138432b3fba5a01d2a4ee284
#
_entry.id   7d4257b8138432b3fba5a01d2a4ee284
#
_cell.length_a   1.000
_cell.length_b   1.000
_cell.length_c   1.000
_cell.angle_alpha   90.00
_cell.angle_beta   90.00
_cell.angle_gamma   90.00
#
_symmetry.space_group_name_H-M   'P 1'
#
loop_
_entity.id
_entity.type
_entity.pdbx_description
1 polymer ?
#
loop_
_entity_poly.entity_id
_entity_poly.type
_entity_poly.pdbx_seq_one_letter_code
_entity_poly.pdbx_strand_id
1 'polypeptide(L)'
;MGLNMGFWIFMFIMTLLIPLSLIMIWYICPRIKSRNSWMGYRTSRSMRNQKTWEFAQRACSSISLKMFFPTVILAIVIMPLCMKKDINVISWVGLGITVAQLISYIIIIFMTERALKNEFK
;
A
#
# COMPACT_ATOMS: atom_id res chain seq x y z
N MET A 1 20.72 24.06 -6.47
CA MET A 1 20.23 23.72 -5.12
C MET A 1 18.73 23.77 -5.04
N GLY A 2 18.08 24.89 -5.38
CA GLY A 2 16.62 25.01 -5.33
C GLY A 2 15.88 24.02 -6.18
N LEU A 3 16.37 23.74 -7.40
CA LEU A 3 15.73 22.82 -8.32
C LEU A 3 15.79 21.37 -7.79
N ASN A 4 16.96 20.99 -7.25
CA ASN A 4 17.11 19.65 -6.67
C ASN A 4 16.24 19.48 -5.41
N MET A 5 16.13 20.53 -4.61
CA MET A 5 15.30 20.48 -3.40
C MET A 5 13.82 20.34 -3.76
N GLY A 6 13.35 21.08 -4.78
CA GLY A 6 11.97 20.94 -5.25
C GLY A 6 11.68 19.55 -5.77
N PHE A 7 12.60 18.99 -6.55
CA PHE A 7 12.46 17.61 -7.05
C PHE A 7 12.49 16.60 -5.91
N TRP A 8 13.35 16.79 -4.91
CA TRP A 8 13.41 15.90 -3.75
C TRP A 8 12.08 15.92 -2.99
N ILE A 9 11.51 17.12 -2.76
CA ILE A 9 10.22 17.25 -2.09
C ILE A 9 9.13 16.52 -2.87
N PHE A 10 9.11 16.69 -4.20
CA PHE A 10 8.16 16.00 -5.07
C PHE A 10 8.28 14.49 -4.93
N MET A 11 9.50 13.96 -5.00
CA MET A 11 9.74 12.52 -4.89
C MET A 11 9.39 12.00 -3.49
N PHE A 12 9.67 12.79 -2.45
CA PHE A 12 9.29 12.41 -1.09
C PHE A 12 7.78 12.25 -0.98
N ILE A 13 7.03 13.22 -1.50
CA ILE A 13 5.57 13.16 -1.50
C ILE A 13 5.08 11.94 -2.28
N MET A 14 5.68 11.66 -3.43
CA MET A 14 5.29 10.50 -4.23
C MET A 14 5.55 9.18 -3.49
N THR A 15 6.64 9.08 -2.74
CA THR A 15 6.92 7.87 -1.97
C THR A 15 5.99 7.71 -0.75
N LEU A 16 5.31 8.76 -0.34
CA LEU A 16 4.34 8.69 0.75
C LEU A 16 2.93 8.34 0.29
N LEU A 17 2.66 8.37 -1.03
CA LEU A 17 1.32 8.08 -1.54
C LEU A 17 0.91 6.63 -1.30
N ILE A 18 1.83 5.67 -1.43
CA ILE A 18 1.51 4.26 -1.20
C ILE A 18 1.20 4.00 0.28
N PRO A 19 2.04 4.44 1.25
CA PRO A 19 1.65 4.34 2.67
C PRO A 19 0.30 5.01 2.97
N LEU A 20 0.05 6.18 2.37
CA LEU A 20 -1.22 6.87 2.56
C LEU A 20 -2.39 6.02 2.05
N SER A 21 -2.23 5.40 0.87
CA SER A 21 -3.28 4.53 0.33
C SER A 21 -3.51 3.30 1.21
N LEU A 22 -2.45 2.75 1.82
CA LEU A 22 -2.57 1.61 2.72
C LEU A 22 -3.36 1.97 3.98
N ILE A 23 -3.13 3.15 4.54
CA ILE A 23 -3.89 3.60 5.71
C ILE A 23 -5.34 3.86 5.34
N MET A 24 -5.60 4.35 4.12
CA MET A 24 -6.96 4.53 3.63
C MET A 24 -7.68 3.19 3.43
N ILE A 25 -6.98 2.19 2.92
CA ILE A 25 -7.53 0.84 2.78
C ILE A 25 -7.90 0.28 4.17
N TRP A 26 -7.00 0.44 5.14
CA TRP A 26 -7.28 0.02 6.52
C TRP A 26 -8.54 0.66 7.08
N TYR A 27 -8.74 1.94 6.79
CA TYR A 27 -9.87 2.67 7.32
C TYR A 27 -11.17 2.35 6.57
N ILE A 28 -11.10 2.29 5.23
CA ILE A 28 -12.30 2.23 4.37
C ILE A 28 -12.80 0.80 4.20
N CYS A 29 -11.93 -0.18 3.96
CA CYS A 29 -12.36 -1.52 3.59
C CYS A 29 -13.34 -2.17 4.57
N PRO A 30 -13.12 -2.12 5.90
CA PRO A 30 -14.08 -2.74 6.82
C PRO A 30 -15.44 -2.06 6.82
N ARG A 31 -15.54 -0.85 6.29
CA ARG A 31 -16.79 -0.08 6.24
C ARG A 31 -17.60 -0.35 4.97
N ILE A 32 -17.01 -1.03 3.98
CA ILE A 32 -17.70 -1.37 2.74
C ILE A 32 -18.40 -2.70 2.94
N LYS A 33 -19.71 -2.66 3.17
CA LYS A 33 -20.46 -3.86 3.53
C LYS A 33 -21.12 -4.55 2.35
N SER A 34 -21.31 -3.84 1.24
CA SER A 34 -22.00 -4.39 0.08
C SER A 34 -21.02 -4.96 -0.95
N ARG A 35 -21.24 -6.20 -1.37
CA ARG A 35 -20.49 -6.84 -2.46
C ARG A 35 -20.69 -6.12 -3.80
N ASN A 36 -21.79 -5.42 -3.92
CA ASN A 36 -22.13 -4.70 -5.15
C ASN A 36 -21.45 -3.36 -5.25
N SER A 37 -20.75 -2.93 -4.17
CA SER A 37 -19.95 -1.71 -4.21
C SER A 37 -18.79 -1.87 -5.18
N TRP A 38 -18.42 -0.79 -5.87
CA TRP A 38 -17.28 -0.79 -6.78
C TRP A 38 -15.94 -0.64 -6.05
N MET A 39 -15.98 -0.39 -4.75
CA MET A 39 -14.78 -0.20 -3.91
C MET A 39 -14.50 -1.44 -3.07
N GLY A 40 -13.27 -1.52 -2.59
CA GLY A 40 -12.85 -2.55 -1.65
C GLY A 40 -12.04 -3.64 -2.33
N TYR A 41 -11.74 -4.69 -1.57
CA TYR A 41 -11.00 -5.85 -2.07
C TYR A 41 -11.96 -6.75 -2.84
N ARG A 42 -11.78 -6.83 -4.14
CA ARG A 42 -12.75 -7.45 -5.05
C ARG A 42 -12.08 -8.54 -5.89
N THR A 43 -12.01 -9.74 -5.37
CA THR A 43 -11.54 -10.91 -6.11
C THR A 43 -12.69 -11.91 -6.22
N SER A 44 -12.50 -12.93 -7.07
CA SER A 44 -13.50 -13.98 -7.22
C SER A 44 -13.83 -14.63 -5.88
N ARG A 45 -12.82 -14.88 -5.04
CA ARG A 45 -13.04 -15.49 -3.72
C ARG A 45 -13.78 -14.58 -2.78
N SER A 46 -13.41 -13.28 -2.76
CA SER A 46 -14.01 -12.32 -1.84
C SER A 46 -15.47 -12.06 -2.18
N MET A 47 -15.83 -12.15 -3.44
CA MET A 47 -17.17 -11.83 -3.93
C MET A 47 -18.10 -13.04 -3.99
N ARG A 48 -17.65 -14.21 -3.51
CA ARG A 48 -18.43 -15.44 -3.59
C ARG A 48 -19.75 -15.35 -2.80
N ASN A 49 -19.70 -14.80 -1.59
CA ASN A 49 -20.88 -14.57 -0.78
C ASN A 49 -20.59 -13.46 0.23
N GLN A 50 -21.59 -13.11 1.05
CA GLN A 50 -21.42 -12.00 1.99
C GLN A 50 -20.39 -12.28 3.08
N LYS A 51 -20.29 -13.54 3.52
CA LYS A 51 -19.32 -13.92 4.55
C LYS A 51 -17.90 -13.80 4.02
N THR A 52 -17.63 -14.27 2.80
CA THR A 52 -16.31 -14.14 2.19
C THR A 52 -15.96 -12.67 1.94
N TRP A 53 -16.94 -11.87 1.54
CA TRP A 53 -16.73 -10.44 1.33
C TRP A 53 -16.30 -9.74 2.63
N GLU A 54 -17.05 -9.94 3.69
CA GLU A 54 -16.75 -9.30 4.97
C GLU A 54 -15.40 -9.74 5.52
N PHE A 55 -15.10 -11.04 5.43
CA PHE A 55 -13.80 -11.56 5.87
C PHE A 55 -12.67 -10.96 5.05
N ALA A 56 -12.82 -10.87 3.73
CA ALA A 56 -11.80 -10.34 2.84
C ALA A 56 -11.51 -8.88 3.14
N GLN A 57 -12.54 -8.07 3.37
CA GLN A 57 -12.36 -6.66 3.69
C GLN A 57 -11.60 -6.48 5.00
N ARG A 58 -11.93 -7.25 6.02
CA ARG A 58 -11.24 -7.18 7.31
C ARG A 58 -9.81 -7.69 7.21
N ALA A 59 -9.60 -8.79 6.50
CA ALA A 59 -8.25 -9.36 6.33
C ALA A 59 -7.36 -8.39 5.55
N CYS A 60 -7.86 -7.85 4.44
CA CYS A 60 -7.12 -6.88 3.64
C CYS A 60 -6.78 -5.64 4.45
N SER A 61 -7.72 -5.13 5.23
CA SER A 61 -7.51 -3.98 6.10
C SER A 61 -6.40 -4.23 7.11
N SER A 62 -6.45 -5.36 7.80
CA SER A 62 -5.46 -5.71 8.82
C SER A 62 -4.07 -5.84 8.21
N ILE A 63 -3.95 -6.52 7.07
CA ILE A 63 -2.68 -6.72 6.39
C ILE A 63 -2.13 -5.38 5.88
N SER A 64 -3.01 -4.52 5.35
CA SER A 64 -2.62 -3.19 4.87
C SER A 64 -2.03 -2.34 6.00
N LEU A 65 -2.63 -2.39 7.18
CA LEU A 65 -2.08 -1.67 8.32
C LEU A 65 -0.69 -2.19 8.68
N LYS A 66 -0.49 -3.50 8.66
CA LYS A 66 0.82 -4.09 8.94
C LYS A 66 1.86 -3.69 7.89
N MET A 67 1.46 -3.60 6.63
CA MET A 67 2.37 -3.19 5.55
C MET A 67 2.61 -1.69 5.54
N PHE A 68 1.71 -0.89 6.12
CA PHE A 68 1.88 0.55 6.22
C PHE A 68 3.19 0.91 6.94
N PHE A 69 3.49 0.26 8.05
CA PHE A 69 4.66 0.60 8.84
C PHE A 69 5.96 0.42 8.07
N PRO A 70 6.24 -0.75 7.44
CA PRO A 70 7.47 -0.89 6.65
C PRO A 70 7.57 0.11 5.51
N THR A 71 6.46 0.38 4.80
CA THR A 71 6.50 1.27 3.65
C THR A 71 6.75 2.71 4.05
N VAL A 72 6.12 3.19 5.12
CA VAL A 72 6.32 4.56 5.58
C VAL A 72 7.72 4.74 6.19
N ILE A 73 8.20 3.74 6.93
CA ILE A 73 9.55 3.78 7.50
C ILE A 73 10.59 3.83 6.38
N LEU A 74 10.42 3.03 5.35
CA LEU A 74 11.33 3.01 4.21
C LEU A 74 11.44 4.42 3.59
N ALA A 75 10.31 5.08 3.36
CA ALA A 75 10.30 6.42 2.78
C ALA A 75 10.95 7.44 3.73
N ILE A 76 10.56 7.44 5.00
CA ILE A 76 11.02 8.43 5.98
C ILE A 76 12.51 8.29 6.27
N VAL A 77 13.04 7.07 6.28
CA VAL A 77 14.45 6.82 6.57
C VAL A 77 15.33 7.10 5.36
N ILE A 78 14.94 6.62 4.18
CA ILE A 78 15.81 6.65 3.00
C ILE A 78 15.79 8.01 2.29
N MET A 79 14.63 8.63 2.14
CA MET A 79 14.53 9.88 1.39
C MET A 79 15.37 11.00 1.99
N PRO A 80 15.42 11.22 3.32
CA PRO A 80 16.29 12.25 3.87
C PRO A 80 17.77 11.99 3.62
N LEU A 81 18.19 10.73 3.45
CA LEU A 81 19.57 10.38 3.17
C LEU A 81 20.03 10.88 1.79
N CYS A 82 19.12 11.05 0.84
CA CYS A 82 19.45 11.56 -0.48
C CYS A 82 19.05 13.01 -0.70
N MET A 83 18.76 13.75 0.38
CA MET A 83 18.23 15.11 0.31
C MET A 83 19.13 16.07 -0.47
N LYS A 84 20.45 15.95 -0.31
CA LYS A 84 21.41 16.86 -0.96
C LYS A 84 22.12 16.22 -2.14
N LYS A 85 21.63 15.08 -2.62
CA LYS A 85 22.20 14.39 -3.78
C LYS A 85 21.68 14.97 -5.07
N ASP A 86 22.28 14.58 -6.21
CA ASP A 86 21.85 15.08 -7.50
C ASP A 86 20.52 14.42 -7.93
N ILE A 87 19.95 14.96 -9.01
CA ILE A 87 18.66 14.49 -9.52
C ILE A 87 18.70 13.01 -9.88
N ASN A 88 19.81 12.53 -10.45
CA ASN A 88 19.92 11.12 -10.84
C ASN A 88 19.80 10.20 -9.62
N VAL A 89 20.52 10.54 -8.53
CA VAL A 89 20.46 9.74 -7.29
C VAL A 89 19.07 9.77 -6.71
N ILE A 90 18.45 10.95 -6.63
CA ILE A 90 17.09 11.09 -6.07
C ILE A 90 16.10 10.27 -6.90
N SER A 91 16.22 10.31 -8.23
CA SER A 91 15.33 9.57 -9.13
C SER A 91 15.44 8.07 -8.92
N TRP A 92 16.67 7.54 -8.87
CA TRP A 92 16.87 6.10 -8.71
C TRP A 92 16.46 5.63 -7.33
N VAL A 93 16.75 6.40 -6.29
CA VAL A 93 16.34 6.05 -4.92
C VAL A 93 14.82 6.08 -4.81
N GLY A 94 14.17 7.11 -5.34
CA GLY A 94 12.71 7.20 -5.32
C GLY A 94 12.05 6.06 -6.09
N LEU A 95 12.59 5.71 -7.26
CA LEU A 95 12.09 4.59 -8.03
C LEU A 95 12.22 3.27 -7.27
N GLY A 96 13.38 3.05 -6.64
CA GLY A 96 13.62 1.84 -5.85
C GLY A 96 12.65 1.72 -4.68
N ILE A 97 12.42 2.83 -3.97
CA ILE A 97 11.46 2.85 -2.86
C ILE A 97 10.06 2.53 -3.37
N THR A 98 9.65 3.14 -4.49
CA THR A 98 8.32 2.94 -5.05
C THR A 98 8.11 1.49 -5.47
N VAL A 99 9.10 0.88 -6.11
CA VAL A 99 9.03 -0.53 -6.51
C VAL A 99 8.89 -1.42 -5.28
N ALA A 100 9.69 -1.18 -4.25
CA ALA A 100 9.59 -1.94 -3.00
C ALA A 100 8.21 -1.80 -2.36
N GLN A 101 7.65 -0.58 -2.40
CA GLN A 101 6.32 -0.34 -1.84
C GLN A 101 5.22 -1.00 -2.68
N LEU A 102 5.39 -1.07 -4.01
CA LEU A 102 4.42 -1.76 -4.88
C LEU A 102 4.39 -3.26 -4.58
N ILE A 103 5.52 -3.84 -4.18
CA ILE A 103 5.56 -5.23 -3.78
C ILE A 103 4.62 -5.48 -2.58
N SER A 104 4.44 -4.47 -1.71
CA SER A 104 3.53 -4.60 -0.57
C SER A 104 2.08 -4.88 -1.02
N TYR A 105 1.63 -4.30 -2.13
CA TYR A 105 0.29 -4.59 -2.66
C TYR A 105 0.17 -6.06 -3.08
N ILE A 106 1.21 -6.60 -3.73
CA ILE A 106 1.23 -8.00 -4.13
C ILE A 106 1.16 -8.90 -2.90
N ILE A 107 1.92 -8.56 -1.86
CA ILE A 107 1.91 -9.30 -0.60
C ILE A 107 0.52 -9.26 0.05
N ILE A 108 -0.13 -8.09 0.05
CA ILE A 108 -1.46 -7.93 0.62
C ILE A 108 -2.45 -8.85 -0.10
N ILE A 109 -2.43 -8.84 -1.44
CA ILE A 109 -3.34 -9.69 -2.23
C ILE A 109 -3.07 -11.15 -1.95
N PHE A 110 -1.81 -11.57 -1.96
CA PHE A 110 -1.44 -12.96 -1.72
C PHE A 110 -1.89 -13.43 -0.34
N MET A 111 -1.61 -12.64 0.69
CA MET A 111 -1.95 -13.01 2.06
C MET A 111 -3.46 -13.03 2.29
N THR A 112 -4.19 -12.09 1.67
CA THR A 112 -5.65 -12.04 1.79
C THR A 112 -6.27 -13.25 1.10
N GLU A 113 -5.81 -13.60 -0.09
CA GLU A 113 -6.31 -14.78 -0.80
C GLU A 113 -6.01 -16.07 -0.04
N ARG A 114 -4.80 -16.15 0.54
CA ARG A 114 -4.43 -17.30 1.36
C ARG A 114 -5.32 -17.43 2.58
N ALA A 115 -5.61 -16.31 3.25
CA ALA A 115 -6.48 -16.31 4.42
C ALA A 115 -7.90 -16.73 4.03
N LEU A 116 -8.42 -16.24 2.89
CA LEU A 116 -9.74 -16.66 2.38
C LEU A 116 -9.76 -18.14 2.10
N LYS A 117 -8.74 -18.66 1.44
CA LYS A 117 -8.66 -20.07 1.09
C LYS A 117 -8.64 -20.95 2.35
N ASN A 118 -7.93 -20.53 3.38
CA ASN A 118 -7.83 -21.30 4.63
C ASN A 118 -9.13 -21.25 5.43
N GLU A 119 -9.81 -20.11 5.45
CA GLU A 119 -11.03 -19.92 6.24
C GLU A 119 -12.25 -20.56 5.57
N PHE A 120 -12.34 -20.49 4.23
CA PHE A 120 -13.52 -20.93 3.47
C PHE A 120 -13.13 -22.05 2.49
N LYS A 121 -12.62 -23.14 3.02
CA LYS A 121 -12.24 -24.29 2.19
C LYS A 121 -13.44 -24.97 1.51
#